data_0262ba9a2a9455844a4297b0313e6f44
#
_entry.id   0262ba9a2a9455844a4297b0313e6f44
#
_cell.length_a   1.000
_cell.length_b   1.000
_cell.length_c   1.000
_cell.angle_alpha   90.00
_cell.angle_beta   90.00
_cell.angle_gamma   90.00
#
_symmetry.space_group_name_H-M   'P 1'
#
loop_
_entity.id
_entity.type
_entity.pdbx_description
1 polymer ?
#
loop_
_entity_poly.entity_id
_entity_poly.type
_entity_poly.pdbx_seq_one_letter_code
_entity_poly.pdbx_strand_id
1 'polypeptide(L)'
;MWFGTSHLKDFEIMFNNLIDSIGFINNTDPEVASAMGLELKRQRENLELIASENIVSPAVMAAMGSVLTNKYAEGYPGKRYYGGCQHVDIVEDIARDRLKKLFGAAYANVQPHSGAQANMAVYFALINPGDTVMGMNLAEGGHLTHGSPVNMSGKYYNFVPYGVDENGFLDYEAFEQKAKECKPKLIVAGASAYPRTIDFERMANIAHSVGAYFMVDMAHIAGLVAAGLHPSPVPYADVVTSTTHKTLRGPRGGIILCKDEEFGMQFNKAIFPGTQGGPLMHIIAGKAVCFGEALSDDFKAYQQRVIDNAKALAEGLTKRGINLVSGGTDNHLMLVDLRSVGITGKELEHRLDEVHITANKNSIPNDPEKPFVTSGVRLGTPAVTTRGLGVEDMDKIAEFIYLCATDFENQKEYIKNGVAEICKKYPLYE
;
A
#
# COMPACT_ATOMS: atom_id res chain seq x y z
N MET A 1 -27.25 26.07 14.86
CA MET A 1 -26.00 26.86 14.93
C MET A 1 -25.18 26.34 16.09
N TRP A 2 -24.35 25.33 15.82
CA TRP A 2 -23.27 24.85 16.69
C TRP A 2 -22.65 23.63 15.98
N PHE A 3 -21.74 23.90 15.04
CA PHE A 3 -20.89 22.89 14.44
C PHE A 3 -19.46 23.43 14.52
N GLY A 4 -18.66 22.98 15.46
CA GLY A 4 -17.33 23.51 15.58
C GLY A 4 -16.38 22.92 16.61
N THR A 5 -16.65 21.73 17.22
CA THR A 5 -15.68 21.07 18.12
C THR A 5 -15.83 19.56 18.21
N SER A 6 -16.73 18.93 17.45
CA SER A 6 -17.00 17.49 17.55
C SER A 6 -15.96 16.63 16.81
N HIS A 7 -15.46 17.09 15.67
CA HIS A 7 -14.66 16.24 14.78
C HIS A 7 -13.29 15.80 15.34
N LEU A 8 -12.61 16.65 16.13
CA LEU A 8 -11.36 16.24 16.78
C LEU A 8 -11.59 15.23 17.93
N LYS A 9 -12.67 15.41 18.68
CA LYS A 9 -13.06 14.46 19.74
C LYS A 9 -13.52 13.12 19.16
N ASP A 10 -14.24 13.13 18.04
CA ASP A 10 -14.70 11.91 17.37
C ASP A 10 -13.52 11.14 16.77
N PHE A 11 -12.49 11.84 16.29
CA PHE A 11 -11.24 11.23 15.80
C PHE A 11 -10.42 10.62 16.96
N GLU A 12 -10.28 11.32 18.10
CA GLU A 12 -9.66 10.77 19.31
C GLU A 12 -10.39 9.53 19.83
N ILE A 13 -11.73 9.57 19.86
CA ILE A 13 -12.55 8.41 20.28
C ILE A 13 -12.39 7.23 19.33
N MET A 14 -12.21 7.46 18.02
CA MET A 14 -12.09 6.40 17.02
C MET A 14 -10.83 5.54 17.20
N PHE A 15 -9.74 6.11 17.75
CA PHE A 15 -8.48 5.38 17.96
C PHE A 15 -8.18 5.03 19.42
N ASN A 16 -8.95 5.53 20.38
CA ASN A 16 -8.72 5.32 21.83
C ASN A 16 -9.56 4.20 22.46
N ASN A 17 -10.46 3.57 21.71
CA ASN A 17 -11.29 2.46 22.21
C ASN A 17 -10.85 1.11 21.60
N LEU A 18 -9.59 0.75 21.78
CA LEU A 18 -9.15 -0.60 21.41
C LEU A 18 -9.82 -1.63 22.31
N ILE A 19 -10.51 -2.60 21.72
CA ILE A 19 -10.99 -3.77 22.48
C ILE A 19 -9.77 -4.48 23.05
N ASP A 20 -9.76 -4.77 24.34
CA ASP A 20 -8.68 -5.51 25.00
C ASP A 20 -8.68 -6.98 24.56
N SER A 21 -8.36 -7.19 23.30
CA SER A 21 -8.20 -8.51 22.72
C SER A 21 -6.99 -9.26 23.28
N ILE A 22 -5.92 -8.54 23.65
CA ILE A 22 -4.70 -9.14 24.22
C ILE A 22 -5.00 -9.67 25.60
N GLY A 23 -5.65 -8.90 26.48
CA GLY A 23 -6.08 -9.38 27.80
C GLY A 23 -7.05 -10.56 27.72
N PHE A 24 -7.95 -10.55 26.74
CA PHE A 24 -8.86 -11.68 26.52
C PHE A 24 -8.10 -12.95 26.08
N ILE A 25 -7.15 -12.84 25.13
CA ILE A 25 -6.33 -13.96 24.64
C ILE A 25 -5.45 -14.50 25.77
N ASN A 26 -4.92 -13.64 26.65
CA ASN A 26 -4.07 -14.04 27.77
C ASN A 26 -4.72 -15.07 28.70
N ASN A 27 -6.04 -15.10 28.79
CA ASN A 27 -6.77 -16.09 29.59
C ASN A 27 -6.72 -17.50 28.98
N THR A 28 -6.40 -17.61 27.67
CA THR A 28 -6.40 -18.89 26.95
C THR A 28 -4.99 -19.27 26.48
N ASP A 29 -4.24 -18.28 25.97
CA ASP A 29 -2.89 -18.47 25.42
C ASP A 29 -1.98 -17.29 25.84
N PRO A 30 -1.34 -17.39 27.01
CA PRO A 30 -0.45 -16.34 27.51
C PRO A 30 0.79 -16.10 26.65
N GLU A 31 1.28 -17.12 25.93
CA GLU A 31 2.47 -17.01 25.08
C GLU A 31 2.16 -16.13 23.85
N VAL A 32 1.06 -16.39 23.16
CA VAL A 32 0.60 -15.57 22.05
C VAL A 32 0.25 -14.16 22.50
N ALA A 33 -0.46 -14.02 23.64
CA ALA A 33 -0.80 -12.71 24.20
C ALA A 33 0.45 -11.88 24.52
N SER A 34 1.49 -12.51 25.09
CA SER A 34 2.78 -11.87 25.37
C SER A 34 3.44 -11.35 24.09
N ALA A 35 3.49 -12.16 23.02
CA ALA A 35 4.05 -11.74 21.73
C ALA A 35 3.26 -10.57 21.11
N MET A 36 1.93 -10.61 21.17
CA MET A 36 1.07 -9.51 20.71
C MET A 36 1.29 -8.23 21.54
N GLY A 37 1.49 -8.36 22.85
CA GLY A 37 1.83 -7.24 23.73
C GLY A 37 3.17 -6.59 23.37
N LEU A 38 4.18 -7.39 23.04
CA LEU A 38 5.47 -6.88 22.57
C LEU A 38 5.35 -6.12 21.24
N GLU A 39 4.55 -6.62 20.29
CA GLU A 39 4.30 -5.91 19.03
C GLU A 39 3.52 -4.61 19.24
N LEU A 40 2.49 -4.61 20.08
CA LEU A 40 1.78 -3.38 20.43
C LEU A 40 2.73 -2.35 21.05
N LYS A 41 3.62 -2.79 21.94
CA LYS A 41 4.65 -1.93 22.53
C LYS A 41 5.57 -1.36 21.46
N ARG A 42 6.07 -2.20 20.54
CA ARG A 42 6.89 -1.75 19.42
C ARG A 42 6.18 -0.67 18.59
N GLN A 43 4.93 -0.89 18.20
CA GLN A 43 4.15 0.09 17.43
C GLN A 43 3.96 1.42 18.20
N ARG A 44 3.78 1.37 19.50
CA ARG A 44 3.67 2.56 20.35
C ARG A 44 4.96 3.35 20.47
N GLU A 45 6.10 2.66 20.52
CA GLU A 45 7.41 3.24 20.76
C GLU A 45 8.20 3.60 19.49
N ASN A 46 7.75 3.12 18.30
CA ASN A 46 8.44 3.36 17.03
C ASN A 46 7.72 4.38 16.14
N LEU A 47 8.50 5.14 15.37
CA LEU A 47 8.03 5.91 14.22
C LEU A 47 8.03 5.01 12.98
N GLU A 48 6.85 4.70 12.46
CA GLU A 48 6.68 3.82 11.30
C GLU A 48 6.73 4.63 9.99
N LEU A 49 7.81 4.46 9.23
CA LEU A 49 8.05 5.13 7.95
C LEU A 49 8.10 4.15 6.76
N ILE A 50 7.73 2.88 6.96
CA ILE A 50 7.56 1.96 5.82
C ILE A 50 6.36 2.42 5.01
N ALA A 51 6.59 2.78 3.74
CA ALA A 51 5.58 3.38 2.86
C ALA A 51 4.37 2.47 2.56
N SER A 52 4.52 1.16 2.77
CA SER A 52 3.47 0.15 2.56
C SER A 52 2.74 -0.24 3.84
N GLU A 53 3.01 0.42 4.97
CA GLU A 53 2.35 0.16 6.24
C GLU A 53 1.43 1.31 6.64
N ASN A 54 0.42 0.97 7.43
CA ASN A 54 -0.53 1.92 7.99
C ASN A 54 -1.14 1.36 9.29
N ILE A 55 -1.79 2.20 10.03
CA ILE A 55 -2.46 1.88 11.29
C ILE A 55 -3.97 1.87 11.03
N VAL A 56 -4.60 0.72 11.20
CA VAL A 56 -6.05 0.57 10.98
C VAL A 56 -6.85 1.07 12.18
N SER A 57 -8.10 1.44 11.95
CA SER A 57 -9.01 1.81 13.04
C SER A 57 -9.35 0.60 13.93
N PRO A 58 -9.70 0.82 15.22
CA PRO A 58 -10.23 -0.23 16.09
C PRO A 58 -11.46 -0.93 15.51
N ALA A 59 -12.29 -0.23 14.75
CA ALA A 59 -13.48 -0.81 14.11
C ALA A 59 -13.11 -1.83 13.02
N VAL A 60 -12.06 -1.57 12.24
CA VAL A 60 -11.52 -2.55 11.26
C VAL A 60 -11.00 -3.79 11.99
N MET A 61 -10.22 -3.62 13.08
CA MET A 61 -9.71 -4.76 13.86
C MET A 61 -10.85 -5.58 14.49
N ALA A 62 -11.86 -4.92 15.04
CA ALA A 62 -13.04 -5.59 15.63
C ALA A 62 -13.81 -6.40 14.59
N ALA A 63 -13.98 -5.88 13.37
CA ALA A 63 -14.63 -6.60 12.27
C ALA A 63 -13.83 -7.86 11.86
N MET A 64 -12.51 -7.78 11.85
CA MET A 64 -11.62 -8.92 11.54
C MET A 64 -11.68 -10.01 12.61
N GLY A 65 -11.90 -9.66 13.88
CA GLY A 65 -12.03 -10.61 15.00
C GLY A 65 -13.48 -11.13 15.21
N SER A 66 -14.38 -10.98 14.24
CA SER A 66 -15.79 -11.29 14.38
C SER A 66 -16.12 -12.77 14.12
N VAL A 67 -17.35 -13.16 14.51
CA VAL A 67 -17.91 -14.51 14.28
C VAL A 67 -18.01 -14.90 12.80
N LEU A 68 -17.84 -13.95 11.88
CA LEU A 68 -17.86 -14.21 10.43
C LEU A 68 -16.71 -15.15 9.98
N THR A 69 -15.67 -15.31 10.79
CA THR A 69 -14.60 -16.29 10.58
C THR A 69 -15.13 -17.74 10.54
N ASN A 70 -16.26 -18.01 11.20
CA ASN A 70 -16.83 -19.37 11.27
C ASN A 70 -17.58 -19.79 9.99
N LYS A 71 -17.87 -18.84 9.07
CA LYS A 71 -18.77 -19.10 7.94
C LYS A 71 -18.01 -19.43 6.66
N TYR A 72 -18.23 -20.63 6.15
CA TYR A 72 -17.78 -21.06 4.82
C TYR A 72 -18.73 -20.55 3.74
N ALA A 73 -18.23 -19.75 2.78
CA ALA A 73 -19.06 -19.01 1.82
C ALA A 73 -18.52 -19.05 0.38
N GLU A 74 -18.11 -20.24 -0.10
CA GLU A 74 -17.70 -20.41 -1.50
C GLU A 74 -18.78 -19.96 -2.48
N GLY A 75 -18.37 -19.35 -3.57
CA GLY A 75 -19.25 -18.68 -4.54
C GLY A 75 -19.37 -17.17 -4.23
N TYR A 76 -20.51 -16.60 -4.60
CA TYR A 76 -20.77 -15.15 -4.53
C TYR A 76 -22.15 -14.87 -3.94
N PRO A 77 -22.46 -13.65 -3.47
CA PRO A 77 -23.77 -13.31 -2.92
C PRO A 77 -24.93 -13.79 -3.82
N GLY A 78 -25.90 -14.47 -3.22
CA GLY A 78 -27.03 -15.08 -3.91
C GLY A 78 -26.74 -16.34 -4.74
N LYS A 79 -25.46 -16.72 -4.86
CA LYS A 79 -24.98 -17.89 -5.64
C LYS A 79 -23.89 -18.66 -4.88
N ARG A 80 -24.17 -18.99 -3.61
CA ARG A 80 -23.24 -19.74 -2.75
C ARG A 80 -23.39 -21.25 -2.94
N TYR A 81 -22.30 -21.96 -2.71
CA TYR A 81 -22.28 -23.43 -2.69
C TYR A 81 -22.76 -24.01 -1.35
N TYR A 82 -22.85 -23.18 -0.30
CA TYR A 82 -23.24 -23.58 1.06
C TYR A 82 -24.48 -22.82 1.51
N GLY A 83 -25.31 -23.46 2.35
CA GLY A 83 -26.42 -22.81 3.02
C GLY A 83 -26.00 -21.87 4.13
N GLY A 84 -26.93 -21.05 4.63
CA GLY A 84 -26.71 -20.16 5.78
C GLY A 84 -25.89 -18.89 5.46
N CYS A 85 -25.82 -18.47 4.18
CA CYS A 85 -25.01 -17.35 3.73
C CYS A 85 -25.75 -16.01 3.67
N GLN A 86 -27.04 -15.97 4.00
CA GLN A 86 -27.91 -14.79 3.84
C GLN A 86 -27.35 -13.51 4.53
N HIS A 87 -26.61 -13.65 5.61
CA HIS A 87 -26.04 -12.50 6.33
C HIS A 87 -24.64 -12.12 5.85
N VAL A 88 -23.81 -13.10 5.50
CA VAL A 88 -22.48 -12.81 4.93
C VAL A 88 -22.60 -12.24 3.50
N ASP A 89 -23.67 -12.57 2.78
CA ASP A 89 -23.99 -11.96 1.48
C ASP A 89 -24.19 -10.45 1.63
N ILE A 90 -24.92 -10.02 2.64
CA ILE A 90 -25.13 -8.59 2.94
C ILE A 90 -23.78 -7.88 3.17
N VAL A 91 -22.88 -8.51 3.95
CA VAL A 91 -21.55 -7.92 4.24
C VAL A 91 -20.71 -7.79 2.97
N GLU A 92 -20.69 -8.82 2.14
CA GLU A 92 -19.94 -8.78 0.87
C GLU A 92 -20.52 -7.76 -0.11
N ASP A 93 -21.84 -7.66 -0.22
CA ASP A 93 -22.49 -6.67 -1.08
C ASP A 93 -22.22 -5.25 -0.59
N ILE A 94 -22.27 -4.98 0.71
CA ILE A 94 -21.87 -3.68 1.28
C ILE A 94 -20.42 -3.35 0.90
N ALA A 95 -19.49 -4.30 1.01
CA ALA A 95 -18.10 -4.09 0.64
C ALA A 95 -17.95 -3.77 -0.85
N ARG A 96 -18.61 -4.53 -1.72
CA ARG A 96 -18.58 -4.33 -3.18
C ARG A 96 -19.18 -2.98 -3.59
N ASP A 97 -20.32 -2.62 -3.03
CA ASP A 97 -21.01 -1.36 -3.38
C ASP A 97 -20.25 -0.13 -2.90
N ARG A 98 -19.69 -0.18 -1.69
CA ARG A 98 -18.80 0.88 -1.19
C ARG A 98 -17.56 1.02 -2.05
N LEU A 99 -16.96 -0.10 -2.44
CA LEU A 99 -15.77 -0.11 -3.28
C LEU A 99 -16.05 0.45 -4.69
N LYS A 100 -17.17 0.06 -5.32
CA LYS A 100 -17.62 0.64 -6.60
C LYS A 100 -17.83 2.15 -6.48
N LYS A 101 -18.50 2.59 -5.43
CA LYS A 101 -18.73 4.02 -5.17
C LYS A 101 -17.43 4.79 -4.96
N LEU A 102 -16.49 4.22 -4.20
CA LEU A 102 -15.23 4.86 -3.84
C LEU A 102 -14.34 5.16 -5.06
N PHE A 103 -14.31 4.24 -6.02
CA PHE A 103 -13.44 4.34 -7.20
C PHE A 103 -14.15 4.63 -8.51
N GLY A 104 -15.48 4.75 -8.52
CA GLY A 104 -16.27 4.96 -9.73
C GLY A 104 -16.23 3.77 -10.68
N ALA A 105 -16.11 2.54 -10.17
CA ALA A 105 -16.05 1.31 -10.95
C ALA A 105 -17.44 0.70 -11.13
N ALA A 106 -17.69 0.04 -12.28
CA ALA A 106 -18.91 -0.72 -12.51
C ALA A 106 -18.86 -2.11 -11.84
N TYR A 107 -17.67 -2.72 -11.82
CA TYR A 107 -17.42 -4.03 -11.22
C TYR A 107 -16.45 -3.95 -10.05
N ALA A 108 -16.68 -4.76 -9.01
CA ALA A 108 -15.78 -4.95 -7.89
C ALA A 108 -15.79 -6.39 -7.38
N ASN A 109 -14.60 -6.93 -7.07
CA ASN A 109 -14.43 -8.20 -6.36
C ASN A 109 -13.58 -7.96 -5.11
N VAL A 110 -14.11 -8.35 -3.95
CA VAL A 110 -13.49 -8.13 -2.62
C VAL A 110 -12.92 -9.41 -2.01
N GLN A 111 -13.01 -10.53 -2.71
CA GLN A 111 -12.56 -11.84 -2.22
C GLN A 111 -11.05 -12.11 -2.29
N PRO A 112 -10.21 -11.45 -3.11
CA PRO A 112 -8.78 -11.72 -3.10
C PRO A 112 -8.19 -11.62 -1.69
N HIS A 113 -7.46 -12.68 -1.25
CA HIS A 113 -6.86 -12.74 0.08
C HIS A 113 -5.68 -11.76 0.22
N SER A 114 -5.04 -11.40 -0.89
CA SER A 114 -3.94 -10.43 -0.96
C SER A 114 -3.89 -9.74 -2.32
N GLY A 115 -3.11 -8.64 -2.43
CA GLY A 115 -2.83 -8.02 -3.73
C GLY A 115 -2.15 -8.97 -4.71
N ALA A 116 -1.23 -9.81 -4.22
CA ALA A 116 -0.55 -10.83 -5.04
C ALA A 116 -1.56 -11.82 -5.66
N GLN A 117 -2.57 -12.25 -4.90
CA GLN A 117 -3.62 -13.15 -5.40
C GLN A 117 -4.59 -12.44 -6.33
N ALA A 118 -4.87 -11.15 -6.13
CA ALA A 118 -5.62 -10.34 -7.08
C ALA A 118 -4.89 -10.27 -8.44
N ASN A 119 -3.58 -9.97 -8.43
CA ASN A 119 -2.76 -9.95 -9.64
C ASN A 119 -2.71 -11.33 -10.32
N MET A 120 -2.51 -12.40 -9.53
CA MET A 120 -2.52 -13.78 -10.04
C MET A 120 -3.85 -14.13 -10.73
N ALA A 121 -4.98 -13.74 -10.16
CA ALA A 121 -6.29 -14.00 -10.74
C ALA A 121 -6.49 -13.25 -12.08
N VAL A 122 -5.95 -12.02 -12.18
CA VAL A 122 -5.97 -11.26 -13.43
C VAL A 122 -5.12 -11.96 -14.49
N TYR A 123 -3.90 -12.37 -14.17
CA TYR A 123 -3.06 -13.14 -15.10
C TYR A 123 -3.74 -14.43 -15.53
N PHE A 124 -4.28 -15.18 -14.59
CA PHE A 124 -5.00 -16.44 -14.85
C PHE A 124 -6.22 -16.26 -15.79
N ALA A 125 -6.91 -15.12 -15.69
CA ALA A 125 -8.08 -14.84 -16.51
C ALA A 125 -7.73 -14.37 -17.92
N LEU A 126 -6.66 -13.56 -18.09
CA LEU A 126 -6.43 -12.80 -19.33
C LEU A 126 -5.32 -13.36 -20.22
N ILE A 127 -4.40 -14.12 -19.67
CA ILE A 127 -3.19 -14.58 -20.38
C ILE A 127 -2.86 -16.04 -20.07
N ASN A 128 -2.07 -16.66 -20.95
CA ASN A 128 -1.62 -18.04 -20.78
C ASN A 128 -0.16 -18.09 -20.33
N PRO A 129 0.27 -19.18 -19.65
CA PRO A 129 1.69 -19.40 -19.37
C PRO A 129 2.55 -19.27 -20.64
N GLY A 130 3.65 -18.51 -20.52
CA GLY A 130 4.55 -18.21 -21.62
C GLY A 130 4.20 -16.95 -22.42
N ASP A 131 3.03 -16.36 -22.22
CA ASP A 131 2.69 -15.08 -22.87
C ASP A 131 3.64 -13.97 -22.39
N THR A 132 3.91 -13.01 -23.29
CA THR A 132 4.73 -11.84 -23.00
C THR A 132 3.91 -10.79 -22.25
N VAL A 133 4.48 -10.30 -21.13
CA VAL A 133 3.91 -9.25 -20.27
C VAL A 133 4.94 -8.14 -20.11
N MET A 134 4.52 -6.88 -20.14
CA MET A 134 5.36 -5.77 -19.71
C MET A 134 5.03 -5.39 -18.28
N GLY A 135 6.07 -5.17 -17.45
CA GLY A 135 5.94 -4.70 -16.07
C GLY A 135 7.09 -3.80 -15.67
N MET A 136 6.88 -2.98 -14.65
CA MET A 136 7.95 -2.10 -14.17
C MET A 136 9.10 -2.90 -13.57
N ASN A 137 10.34 -2.50 -13.92
CA ASN A 137 11.56 -3.12 -13.40
C ASN A 137 11.57 -3.09 -11.86
N LEU A 138 11.85 -4.25 -11.25
CA LEU A 138 11.90 -4.40 -9.81
C LEU A 138 12.92 -3.46 -9.14
N ALA A 139 14.09 -3.27 -9.76
CA ALA A 139 15.14 -2.38 -9.26
C ALA A 139 14.77 -0.89 -9.36
N GLU A 140 13.77 -0.55 -10.17
CA GLU A 140 13.33 0.82 -10.43
C GLU A 140 11.94 1.13 -9.85
N GLY A 141 11.47 0.28 -8.95
CA GLY A 141 10.24 0.49 -8.19
C GLY A 141 9.10 -0.48 -8.48
N GLY A 142 9.28 -1.49 -9.34
CA GLY A 142 8.28 -2.53 -9.61
C GLY A 142 7.96 -3.40 -8.38
N HIS A 143 6.82 -4.08 -8.42
CA HIS A 143 6.44 -5.05 -7.38
C HIS A 143 6.89 -6.47 -7.75
N LEU A 144 7.09 -7.35 -6.76
CA LEU A 144 7.48 -8.76 -7.00
C LEU A 144 6.54 -9.47 -7.98
N THR A 145 5.24 -9.21 -7.92
CA THR A 145 4.24 -9.80 -8.81
C THR A 145 4.23 -9.20 -10.22
N HIS A 146 5.10 -8.24 -10.52
CA HIS A 146 5.26 -7.66 -11.85
C HIS A 146 6.47 -8.25 -12.59
N GLY A 147 6.72 -9.55 -12.41
CA GLY A 147 7.69 -10.29 -13.20
C GLY A 147 9.00 -10.66 -12.50
N SER A 148 9.08 -10.57 -11.17
CA SER A 148 10.26 -11.03 -10.45
C SER A 148 10.53 -12.52 -10.73
N PRO A 149 11.78 -12.92 -11.05
CA PRO A 149 12.12 -14.31 -11.37
C PRO A 149 11.84 -15.31 -10.23
N VAL A 150 11.78 -14.82 -8.99
CA VAL A 150 11.47 -15.66 -7.83
C VAL A 150 9.97 -15.74 -7.53
N ASN A 151 9.17 -14.91 -8.20
CA ASN A 151 7.72 -14.88 -8.07
C ASN A 151 7.04 -15.74 -9.14
N MET A 152 5.81 -16.21 -8.87
CA MET A 152 5.05 -16.97 -9.86
C MET A 152 4.90 -16.21 -11.20
N SER A 153 4.75 -14.89 -11.16
CA SER A 153 4.62 -14.07 -12.37
C SER A 153 5.82 -14.24 -13.31
N GLY A 154 7.03 -14.10 -12.81
CA GLY A 154 8.25 -14.29 -13.60
C GLY A 154 8.58 -15.75 -13.93
N LYS A 155 7.94 -16.73 -13.25
CA LYS A 155 8.10 -18.16 -13.55
C LYS A 155 7.17 -18.66 -14.64
N TYR A 156 5.96 -18.11 -14.73
CA TYR A 156 4.94 -18.57 -15.66
C TYR A 156 4.84 -17.72 -16.94
N TYR A 157 5.23 -16.44 -16.88
CA TYR A 157 5.10 -15.50 -17.98
C TYR A 157 6.44 -14.91 -18.39
N ASN A 158 6.55 -14.51 -19.66
CA ASN A 158 7.74 -13.86 -20.19
C ASN A 158 7.67 -12.35 -19.95
N PHE A 159 8.21 -11.88 -18.81
CA PHE A 159 8.19 -10.47 -18.45
C PHE A 159 9.31 -9.68 -19.13
N VAL A 160 8.93 -8.60 -19.80
CA VAL A 160 9.81 -7.59 -20.38
C VAL A 160 9.73 -6.33 -19.51
N PRO A 161 10.81 -5.93 -18.81
CA PRO A 161 10.78 -4.79 -17.91
C PRO A 161 10.78 -3.46 -18.67
N TYR A 162 10.01 -2.49 -18.20
CA TYR A 162 10.17 -1.07 -18.50
C TYR A 162 10.68 -0.34 -17.26
N GLY A 163 11.22 0.87 -17.42
CA GLY A 163 11.88 1.56 -16.33
C GLY A 163 11.67 3.07 -16.31
N VAL A 164 12.59 3.73 -15.64
CA VAL A 164 12.66 5.19 -15.52
C VAL A 164 13.86 5.73 -16.30
N ASP A 165 13.84 7.02 -16.59
CA ASP A 165 14.95 7.75 -17.18
C ASP A 165 16.10 7.99 -16.17
N GLU A 166 17.14 8.68 -16.59
CA GLU A 166 18.31 9.02 -15.76
C GLU A 166 17.95 9.94 -14.56
N ASN A 167 16.82 10.64 -14.63
CA ASN A 167 16.33 11.53 -13.59
C ASN A 167 15.34 10.83 -12.64
N GLY A 168 15.01 9.56 -12.90
CA GLY A 168 14.09 8.77 -12.08
C GLY A 168 12.60 8.96 -12.42
N PHE A 169 12.26 9.49 -13.61
CA PHE A 169 10.90 9.59 -14.11
C PHE A 169 10.58 8.46 -15.08
N LEU A 170 9.31 8.04 -15.16
CA LEU A 170 8.85 7.09 -16.16
C LEU A 170 9.13 7.63 -17.57
N ASP A 171 9.90 6.86 -18.36
CA ASP A 171 10.19 7.17 -19.75
C ASP A 171 9.08 6.60 -20.65
N TYR A 172 8.08 7.43 -20.94
CA TYR A 172 6.93 7.01 -21.75
C TYR A 172 7.27 6.76 -23.21
N GLU A 173 8.30 7.41 -23.77
CA GLU A 173 8.78 7.18 -25.12
C GLU A 173 9.47 5.80 -25.23
N ALA A 174 10.39 5.50 -24.32
CA ALA A 174 11.03 4.18 -24.25
C ALA A 174 10.01 3.07 -23.93
N PHE A 175 9.00 3.37 -23.07
CA PHE A 175 7.89 2.47 -22.79
C PHE A 175 7.10 2.13 -24.06
N GLU A 176 6.71 3.14 -24.86
CA GLU A 176 5.97 2.95 -26.10
C GLU A 176 6.78 2.16 -27.15
N GLN A 177 8.06 2.50 -27.32
CA GLN A 177 8.93 1.77 -28.22
C GLN A 177 9.03 0.29 -27.83
N LYS A 178 9.27 0.02 -26.55
CA LYS A 178 9.37 -1.35 -26.04
C LYS A 178 8.07 -2.14 -26.20
N ALA A 179 6.90 -1.51 -25.98
CA ALA A 179 5.61 -2.13 -26.22
C ALA A 179 5.41 -2.53 -27.69
N LYS A 180 5.80 -1.67 -28.63
CA LYS A 180 5.76 -1.96 -30.08
C LYS A 180 6.69 -3.10 -30.48
N GLU A 181 7.88 -3.20 -29.86
CA GLU A 181 8.87 -4.23 -30.12
C GLU A 181 8.45 -5.60 -29.60
N CYS A 182 8.06 -5.70 -28.32
CA CYS A 182 7.79 -6.98 -27.69
C CYS A 182 6.31 -7.46 -27.82
N LYS A 183 5.38 -6.57 -28.23
CA LYS A 183 3.97 -6.87 -28.47
C LYS A 183 3.35 -7.72 -27.36
N PRO A 184 3.32 -7.22 -26.12
CA PRO A 184 2.86 -7.99 -24.98
C PRO A 184 1.37 -8.29 -25.09
N LYS A 185 0.89 -9.33 -24.39
CA LYS A 185 -0.52 -9.61 -24.21
C LYS A 185 -1.14 -8.77 -23.08
N LEU A 186 -0.31 -8.38 -22.12
CA LEU A 186 -0.71 -7.60 -20.96
C LEU A 186 0.41 -6.61 -20.61
N ILE A 187 0.03 -5.40 -20.26
CA ILE A 187 0.93 -4.40 -19.66
C ILE A 187 0.44 -4.12 -18.24
N VAL A 188 1.35 -4.23 -17.27
CA VAL A 188 1.08 -3.97 -15.85
C VAL A 188 1.74 -2.65 -15.46
N ALA A 189 0.94 -1.67 -15.07
CA ALA A 189 1.39 -0.42 -14.48
C ALA A 189 1.19 -0.44 -12.95
N GLY A 190 1.85 0.48 -12.27
CA GLY A 190 1.87 0.58 -10.81
C GLY A 190 3.24 0.26 -10.24
N ALA A 191 3.54 0.84 -9.08
CA ALA A 191 4.86 0.79 -8.49
C ALA A 191 4.82 0.72 -6.97
N SER A 192 5.86 0.11 -6.39
CA SER A 192 6.08 0.03 -4.94
C SER A 192 7.01 1.14 -4.41
N ALA A 193 7.80 1.76 -5.28
CA ALA A 193 8.80 2.76 -4.89
C ALA A 193 8.95 3.89 -5.94
N TYR A 194 7.86 4.30 -6.57
CA TYR A 194 7.84 5.42 -7.52
C TYR A 194 7.16 6.64 -6.88
N PRO A 195 7.89 7.76 -6.67
CA PRO A 195 7.38 8.88 -5.91
C PRO A 195 6.59 9.91 -6.73
N ARG A 196 6.38 9.69 -8.02
CA ARG A 196 5.74 10.65 -8.92
C ARG A 196 4.39 10.18 -9.42
N THR A 197 3.62 11.12 -9.96
CA THR A 197 2.33 10.84 -10.60
C THR A 197 2.53 10.01 -11.87
N ILE A 198 1.64 9.03 -12.10
CA ILE A 198 1.65 8.17 -13.29
C ILE A 198 0.52 8.61 -14.22
N ASP A 199 0.83 8.79 -15.49
CA ASP A 199 -0.14 9.08 -16.57
C ASP A 199 -0.74 7.76 -17.09
N PHE A 200 -1.82 7.33 -16.44
CA PHE A 200 -2.51 6.10 -16.80
C PHE A 200 -3.22 6.17 -18.14
N GLU A 201 -3.67 7.35 -18.57
CA GLU A 201 -4.31 7.55 -19.87
C GLU A 201 -3.31 7.29 -21.00
N ARG A 202 -2.13 7.89 -20.91
CA ARG A 202 -1.06 7.69 -21.89
C ARG A 202 -0.63 6.22 -21.95
N MET A 203 -0.44 5.57 -20.81
CA MET A 203 -0.06 4.16 -20.75
C MET A 203 -1.14 3.25 -21.34
N ALA A 204 -2.42 3.52 -21.06
CA ALA A 204 -3.55 2.76 -21.63
C ALA A 204 -3.59 2.88 -23.15
N ASN A 205 -3.44 4.11 -23.69
CA ASN A 205 -3.42 4.36 -25.13
C ASN A 205 -2.28 3.58 -25.80
N ILE A 206 -1.10 3.54 -25.21
CA ILE A 206 0.03 2.76 -25.71
C ILE A 206 -0.29 1.25 -25.68
N ALA A 207 -0.80 0.73 -24.54
CA ALA A 207 -1.13 -0.67 -24.40
C ALA A 207 -2.16 -1.12 -25.45
N HIS A 208 -3.24 -0.38 -25.57
CA HIS A 208 -4.30 -0.69 -26.55
C HIS A 208 -3.81 -0.57 -28.00
N SER A 209 -2.89 0.35 -28.30
CA SER A 209 -2.32 0.52 -29.66
C SER A 209 -1.56 -0.72 -30.14
N VAL A 210 -1.04 -1.52 -29.23
CA VAL A 210 -0.32 -2.78 -29.56
C VAL A 210 -1.18 -4.03 -29.33
N GLY A 211 -2.47 -3.85 -28.98
CA GLY A 211 -3.42 -4.94 -28.75
C GLY A 211 -3.25 -5.66 -27.41
N ALA A 212 -2.59 -5.01 -26.44
CA ALA A 212 -2.40 -5.54 -25.10
C ALA A 212 -3.55 -5.12 -24.16
N TYR A 213 -3.91 -5.98 -23.20
CA TYR A 213 -4.68 -5.55 -22.04
C TYR A 213 -3.84 -4.60 -21.18
N PHE A 214 -4.51 -3.64 -20.54
CA PHE A 214 -3.88 -2.71 -19.60
C PHE A 214 -4.39 -2.94 -18.18
N MET A 215 -3.50 -3.41 -17.31
CA MET A 215 -3.75 -3.62 -15.89
C MET A 215 -3.01 -2.58 -15.06
N VAL A 216 -3.67 -2.05 -14.03
CA VAL A 216 -3.01 -1.18 -13.06
C VAL A 216 -3.12 -1.77 -11.65
N ASP A 217 -1.98 -2.03 -11.03
CA ASP A 217 -1.88 -2.31 -9.60
C ASP A 217 -1.67 -0.98 -8.86
N MET A 218 -2.76 -0.43 -8.31
CA MET A 218 -2.73 0.85 -7.60
C MET A 218 -2.48 0.70 -6.09
N ALA A 219 -1.99 -0.45 -5.63
CA ALA A 219 -1.90 -0.80 -4.21
C ALA A 219 -1.27 0.30 -3.34
N HIS A 220 -0.18 0.92 -3.80
CA HIS A 220 0.50 1.98 -3.04
C HIS A 220 -0.29 3.28 -2.97
N ILE A 221 -0.98 3.64 -4.04
CA ILE A 221 -1.66 4.93 -4.18
C ILE A 221 -3.18 4.86 -3.99
N ALA A 222 -3.74 3.69 -3.67
CA ALA A 222 -5.20 3.47 -3.63
C ALA A 222 -5.93 4.47 -2.72
N GLY A 223 -5.37 4.82 -1.57
CA GLY A 223 -5.94 5.85 -0.68
C GLY A 223 -5.94 7.24 -1.31
N LEU A 224 -4.88 7.59 -2.02
CA LEU A 224 -4.77 8.89 -2.72
C LEU A 224 -5.75 8.97 -3.90
N VAL A 225 -5.90 7.88 -4.66
CA VAL A 225 -6.90 7.76 -5.74
C VAL A 225 -8.31 7.88 -5.17
N ALA A 226 -8.62 7.18 -4.08
CA ALA A 226 -9.92 7.26 -3.39
C ALA A 226 -10.26 8.68 -2.92
N ALA A 227 -9.25 9.45 -2.51
CA ALA A 227 -9.39 10.84 -2.07
C ALA A 227 -9.40 11.85 -3.23
N GLY A 228 -9.16 11.41 -4.47
CA GLY A 228 -9.06 12.30 -5.65
C GLY A 228 -7.75 13.11 -5.71
N LEU A 229 -6.71 12.67 -5.00
CA LEU A 229 -5.40 13.34 -4.91
C LEU A 229 -4.33 12.72 -5.82
N HIS A 230 -4.66 11.66 -6.53
CA HIS A 230 -3.88 11.05 -7.60
C HIS A 230 -4.85 10.66 -8.72
N PRO A 231 -4.46 10.79 -10.02
CA PRO A 231 -5.30 10.34 -11.13
C PRO A 231 -5.77 8.90 -10.95
N SER A 232 -7.07 8.66 -11.22
CA SER A 232 -7.64 7.33 -11.15
C SER A 232 -7.29 6.50 -12.39
N PRO A 233 -6.81 5.26 -12.22
CA PRO A 233 -6.62 4.36 -13.36
C PRO A 233 -7.93 3.75 -13.89
N VAL A 234 -9.01 3.76 -13.10
CA VAL A 234 -10.27 3.05 -13.41
C VAL A 234 -10.88 3.43 -14.75
N PRO A 235 -10.91 4.71 -15.18
CA PRO A 235 -11.46 5.07 -16.48
C PRO A 235 -10.68 4.53 -17.69
N TYR A 236 -9.39 4.27 -17.53
CA TYR A 236 -8.48 3.94 -18.61
C TYR A 236 -8.10 2.47 -18.68
N ALA A 237 -7.85 1.85 -17.52
CA ALA A 237 -7.44 0.45 -17.45
C ALA A 237 -8.58 -0.52 -17.79
N ASP A 238 -8.23 -1.69 -18.31
CA ASP A 238 -9.17 -2.80 -18.46
C ASP A 238 -9.47 -3.43 -17.11
N VAL A 239 -8.47 -3.54 -16.26
CA VAL A 239 -8.59 -4.04 -14.89
C VAL A 239 -7.67 -3.30 -13.95
N VAL A 240 -8.15 -3.04 -12.74
CA VAL A 240 -7.40 -2.42 -11.66
C VAL A 240 -7.37 -3.35 -10.46
N THR A 241 -6.20 -3.58 -9.91
CA THR A 241 -6.01 -4.33 -8.65
C THR A 241 -5.47 -3.42 -7.55
N SER A 242 -5.67 -3.82 -6.32
CA SER A 242 -5.06 -3.15 -5.18
C SER A 242 -4.95 -4.08 -3.97
N THR A 243 -4.10 -3.67 -3.03
CA THR A 243 -4.21 -4.07 -1.63
C THR A 243 -5.16 -3.15 -0.88
N THR A 244 -5.61 -3.56 0.31
CA THR A 244 -6.49 -2.75 1.16
C THR A 244 -5.79 -2.11 2.36
N HIS A 245 -4.54 -2.49 2.65
CA HIS A 245 -3.84 -2.21 3.92
C HIS A 245 -2.71 -1.16 3.86
N LYS A 246 -2.53 -0.45 2.73
CA LYS A 246 -1.50 0.58 2.57
C LYS A 246 -2.12 1.97 2.78
N THR A 247 -2.06 2.85 1.79
CA THR A 247 -2.71 4.18 1.86
C THR A 247 -4.21 4.11 2.08
N LEU A 248 -4.88 3.03 1.65
CA LEU A 248 -6.32 2.83 1.88
C LEU A 248 -6.68 2.54 3.35
N ARG A 249 -5.70 2.18 4.19
CA ARG A 249 -5.83 2.03 5.65
C ARG A 249 -6.85 0.99 6.10
N GLY A 250 -6.93 -0.15 5.40
CA GLY A 250 -7.84 -1.25 5.71
C GLY A 250 -7.14 -2.53 6.18
N PRO A 251 -7.87 -3.64 6.30
CA PRO A 251 -7.30 -4.93 6.63
C PRO A 251 -6.38 -5.42 5.54
N ARG A 252 -5.47 -6.34 5.85
CA ARG A 252 -4.64 -6.99 4.84
C ARG A 252 -5.52 -7.84 3.91
N GLY A 253 -5.50 -7.52 2.63
CA GLY A 253 -6.31 -8.16 1.60
C GLY A 253 -6.07 -7.55 0.23
N GLY A 254 -6.78 -8.06 -0.79
CA GLY A 254 -6.76 -7.56 -2.16
C GLY A 254 -8.16 -7.26 -2.70
N ILE A 255 -8.20 -6.53 -3.80
CA ILE A 255 -9.42 -6.18 -4.54
C ILE A 255 -9.15 -6.18 -6.04
N ILE A 256 -10.21 -6.36 -6.84
CA ILE A 256 -10.20 -6.20 -8.29
C ILE A 256 -11.36 -5.29 -8.69
N LEU A 257 -11.09 -4.35 -9.60
CA LEU A 257 -12.05 -3.36 -10.12
C LEU A 257 -12.01 -3.35 -11.64
N CYS A 258 -13.14 -3.10 -12.28
CA CYS A 258 -13.21 -2.81 -13.71
C CYS A 258 -14.21 -1.69 -13.98
N LYS A 259 -13.96 -0.94 -15.06
CA LYS A 259 -14.90 0.05 -15.60
C LYS A 259 -16.11 -0.60 -16.32
N ASP A 260 -15.98 -1.86 -16.72
CA ASP A 260 -17.01 -2.66 -17.39
C ASP A 260 -17.37 -3.86 -16.53
N GLU A 261 -18.68 -4.05 -16.27
CA GLU A 261 -19.16 -5.11 -15.40
C GLU A 261 -19.09 -6.49 -16.08
N GLU A 262 -19.44 -6.57 -17.36
CA GLU A 262 -19.43 -7.83 -18.11
C GLU A 262 -18.00 -8.37 -18.24
N PHE A 263 -17.05 -7.49 -18.59
CA PHE A 263 -15.63 -7.83 -18.60
C PHE A 263 -15.13 -8.27 -17.22
N GLY A 264 -15.57 -7.58 -16.16
CA GLY A 264 -15.20 -7.89 -14.79
C GLY A 264 -15.66 -9.26 -14.29
N MET A 265 -16.77 -9.77 -14.81
CA MET A 265 -17.35 -11.06 -14.36
C MET A 265 -16.41 -12.27 -14.56
N GLN A 266 -15.47 -12.22 -15.50
CA GLN A 266 -14.48 -13.29 -15.69
C GLN A 266 -13.57 -13.46 -14.47
N PHE A 267 -13.29 -12.36 -13.74
CA PHE A 267 -12.45 -12.42 -12.55
C PHE A 267 -13.11 -13.10 -11.36
N ASN A 268 -14.46 -13.17 -11.33
CA ASN A 268 -15.15 -13.99 -10.35
C ASN A 268 -14.75 -15.47 -10.48
N LYS A 269 -14.72 -15.99 -11.73
CA LYS A 269 -14.29 -17.37 -11.99
C LYS A 269 -12.79 -17.58 -11.74
N ALA A 270 -11.98 -16.57 -12.03
CA ALA A 270 -10.55 -16.61 -11.79
C ALA A 270 -10.21 -16.64 -10.29
N ILE A 271 -10.99 -15.95 -9.46
CA ILE A 271 -10.86 -16.03 -8.00
C ILE A 271 -11.44 -17.35 -7.53
N PHE A 272 -12.74 -17.60 -7.72
CA PHE A 272 -13.37 -18.85 -7.30
C PHE A 272 -14.10 -19.49 -8.48
N PRO A 273 -13.77 -20.74 -8.81
CA PRO A 273 -12.84 -21.66 -8.14
C PRO A 273 -11.39 -21.63 -8.67
N GLY A 274 -11.01 -20.62 -9.48
CA GLY A 274 -9.76 -20.62 -10.23
C GLY A 274 -8.49 -20.64 -9.36
N THR A 275 -8.34 -19.65 -8.47
CA THR A 275 -7.12 -19.43 -7.69
C THR A 275 -7.33 -19.47 -6.17
N GLN A 276 -8.58 -19.44 -5.70
CA GLN A 276 -8.96 -19.48 -4.29
C GLN A 276 -10.12 -20.44 -4.06
N GLY A 277 -10.33 -20.86 -2.77
CA GLY A 277 -11.52 -21.52 -2.26
C GLY A 277 -12.41 -20.54 -1.49
N GLY A 278 -12.78 -20.88 -0.24
CA GLY A 278 -13.65 -20.05 0.60
C GLY A 278 -13.09 -18.64 0.86
N PRO A 279 -13.92 -17.60 0.72
CA PRO A 279 -13.52 -16.23 1.03
C PRO A 279 -13.37 -16.04 2.55
N LEU A 280 -12.53 -15.08 2.95
CA LEU A 280 -12.32 -14.70 4.35
C LEU A 280 -13.38 -13.67 4.75
N MET A 281 -14.57 -14.13 5.18
CA MET A 281 -15.72 -13.25 5.42
C MET A 281 -15.48 -12.21 6.53
N HIS A 282 -14.70 -12.53 7.55
CA HIS A 282 -14.25 -11.60 8.59
C HIS A 282 -13.33 -10.50 8.03
N ILE A 283 -12.46 -10.82 7.07
CA ILE A 283 -11.63 -9.82 6.39
C ILE A 283 -12.47 -8.96 5.44
N ILE A 284 -13.47 -9.55 4.75
CA ILE A 284 -14.41 -8.78 3.92
C ILE A 284 -15.21 -7.81 4.77
N ALA A 285 -15.61 -8.19 6.00
CA ALA A 285 -16.21 -7.25 6.93
C ALA A 285 -15.28 -6.09 7.30
N GLY A 286 -14.00 -6.38 7.58
CA GLY A 286 -12.98 -5.33 7.78
C GLY A 286 -12.82 -4.42 6.56
N LYS A 287 -12.85 -4.98 5.33
CA LYS A 287 -12.85 -4.19 4.09
C LYS A 287 -14.09 -3.30 3.98
N ALA A 288 -15.29 -3.83 4.31
CA ALA A 288 -16.52 -3.05 4.30
C ALA A 288 -16.47 -1.85 5.23
N VAL A 289 -15.93 -2.03 6.45
CA VAL A 289 -15.71 -0.93 7.42
C VAL A 289 -14.71 0.08 6.84
N CYS A 290 -13.55 -0.36 6.40
CA CYS A 290 -12.52 0.48 5.79
C CYS A 290 -13.07 1.33 4.63
N PHE A 291 -13.83 0.74 3.70
CA PHE A 291 -14.39 1.47 2.57
C PHE A 291 -15.47 2.47 3.01
N GLY A 292 -16.18 2.18 4.11
CA GLY A 292 -17.07 3.14 4.75
C GLY A 292 -16.32 4.35 5.28
N GLU A 293 -15.21 4.14 6.00
CA GLU A 293 -14.33 5.21 6.47
C GLU A 293 -13.74 6.01 5.30
N ALA A 294 -13.29 5.32 4.24
CA ALA A 294 -12.67 5.95 3.06
C ALA A 294 -13.63 6.84 2.24
N LEU A 295 -14.94 6.66 2.37
CA LEU A 295 -15.96 7.51 1.75
C LEU A 295 -16.19 8.85 2.47
N SER A 296 -15.57 9.06 3.64
CA SER A 296 -15.74 10.28 4.44
C SER A 296 -14.84 11.44 3.98
N ASP A 297 -15.25 12.67 4.30
CA ASP A 297 -14.40 13.86 4.08
C ASP A 297 -13.16 13.86 4.99
N ASP A 298 -13.25 13.26 6.17
CA ASP A 298 -12.11 13.09 7.08
C ASP A 298 -11.00 12.23 6.46
N PHE A 299 -11.38 11.21 5.68
CA PHE A 299 -10.41 10.39 4.97
C PHE A 299 -9.68 11.20 3.86
N LYS A 300 -10.40 12.07 3.15
CA LYS A 300 -9.78 12.98 2.16
C LYS A 300 -8.80 13.94 2.84
N ALA A 301 -9.20 14.54 3.95
CA ALA A 301 -8.34 15.41 4.74
C ALA A 301 -7.10 14.65 5.27
N TYR A 302 -7.27 13.40 5.71
CA TYR A 302 -6.17 12.54 6.11
C TYR A 302 -5.19 12.29 4.94
N GLN A 303 -5.67 11.93 3.75
CA GLN A 303 -4.82 11.70 2.59
C GLN A 303 -4.07 12.96 2.13
N GLN A 304 -4.70 14.14 2.25
CA GLN A 304 -4.00 15.40 1.99
C GLN A 304 -2.84 15.60 2.96
N ARG A 305 -3.06 15.37 4.27
CA ARG A 305 -1.97 15.44 5.26
C ARG A 305 -0.86 14.41 4.99
N VAL A 306 -1.18 13.24 4.46
CA VAL A 306 -0.16 12.25 4.05
C VAL A 306 0.78 12.83 3.00
N ILE A 307 0.23 13.51 1.98
CA ILE A 307 1.02 14.16 0.92
C ILE A 307 1.83 15.34 1.48
N ASP A 308 1.18 16.18 2.30
CA ASP A 308 1.84 17.36 2.88
C ASP A 308 3.01 16.95 3.78
N ASN A 309 2.83 15.94 4.62
CA ASN A 309 3.89 15.35 5.42
C ASN A 309 5.02 14.75 4.56
N ALA A 310 4.69 14.06 3.47
CA ALA A 310 5.70 13.50 2.57
C ALA A 310 6.54 14.61 1.91
N LYS A 311 5.91 15.68 1.45
CA LYS A 311 6.62 16.85 0.89
C LYS A 311 7.51 17.53 1.94
N ALA A 312 6.99 17.76 3.14
CA ALA A 312 7.77 18.38 4.22
C ALA A 312 8.98 17.54 4.64
N LEU A 313 8.81 16.20 4.74
CA LEU A 313 9.92 15.28 5.02
C LEU A 313 10.96 15.30 3.89
N ALA A 314 10.52 15.26 2.63
CA ALA A 314 11.39 15.32 1.46
C ALA A 314 12.21 16.64 1.43
N GLU A 315 11.56 17.78 1.67
CA GLU A 315 12.23 19.08 1.78
C GLU A 315 13.25 19.11 2.94
N GLY A 316 12.88 18.58 4.11
CA GLY A 316 13.74 18.50 5.28
C GLY A 316 15.01 17.68 5.02
N LEU A 317 14.90 16.57 4.30
CA LEU A 317 16.05 15.75 3.88
C LEU A 317 16.92 16.46 2.84
N THR A 318 16.31 17.06 1.82
CA THR A 318 17.03 17.79 0.76
C THR A 318 17.80 19.00 1.32
N LYS A 319 17.21 19.77 2.23
CA LYS A 319 17.88 20.88 2.93
C LYS A 319 19.15 20.45 3.66
N ARG A 320 19.23 19.19 4.08
CA ARG A 320 20.38 18.59 4.78
C ARG A 320 21.38 17.90 3.83
N GLY A 321 21.17 18.02 2.51
CA GLY A 321 22.06 17.47 1.49
C GLY A 321 21.86 15.98 1.17
N ILE A 322 20.74 15.38 1.61
CA ILE A 322 20.33 14.04 1.21
C ILE A 322 19.59 14.12 -0.12
N ASN A 323 20.05 13.36 -1.10
CA ASN A 323 19.45 13.31 -2.42
C ASN A 323 18.18 12.42 -2.41
N LEU A 324 17.21 12.81 -3.23
CA LEU A 324 16.00 12.02 -3.49
C LEU A 324 15.93 11.65 -4.97
N VAL A 325 15.57 10.42 -5.27
CA VAL A 325 15.29 9.98 -6.64
C VAL A 325 14.15 10.84 -7.20
N SER A 326 14.28 11.30 -8.42
CA SER A 326 13.39 12.28 -9.08
C SER A 326 13.27 13.65 -8.37
N GLY A 327 14.14 13.96 -7.41
CA GLY A 327 14.21 15.26 -6.75
C GLY A 327 13.10 15.57 -5.76
N GLY A 328 12.25 14.59 -5.36
CA GLY A 328 11.16 14.81 -4.41
C GLY A 328 10.01 13.82 -4.54
N THR A 329 8.79 14.26 -4.14
CA THR A 329 7.60 13.40 -4.18
C THR A 329 6.31 14.16 -4.52
N ASP A 330 5.41 13.49 -5.23
CA ASP A 330 4.03 13.94 -5.49
C ASP A 330 3.01 13.13 -4.68
N ASN A 331 3.43 12.08 -3.98
CA ASN A 331 2.53 11.14 -3.29
C ASN A 331 2.94 10.90 -1.82
N HIS A 332 2.70 9.72 -1.29
CA HIS A 332 2.89 9.34 0.11
C HIS A 332 4.30 8.84 0.45
N LEU A 333 5.15 8.64 -0.54
CA LEU A 333 6.48 8.03 -0.36
C LEU A 333 7.57 8.85 -1.07
N MET A 334 8.81 8.64 -0.64
CA MET A 334 10.01 9.11 -1.31
C MET A 334 11.06 8.01 -1.32
N LEU A 335 11.93 8.06 -2.32
CA LEU A 335 13.07 7.16 -2.45
C LEU A 335 14.35 7.96 -2.22
N VAL A 336 15.03 7.67 -1.12
CA VAL A 336 16.25 8.36 -0.68
C VAL A 336 17.46 7.75 -1.38
N ASP A 337 18.31 8.58 -1.97
CA ASP A 337 19.60 8.20 -2.55
C ASP A 337 20.73 8.54 -1.57
N LEU A 338 21.33 7.53 -0.98
CA LEU A 338 22.33 7.65 0.07
C LEU A 338 23.76 7.79 -0.45
N ARG A 339 23.98 7.75 -1.76
CA ARG A 339 25.32 7.90 -2.36
C ARG A 339 25.96 9.25 -2.01
N SER A 340 25.14 10.30 -1.83
CA SER A 340 25.62 11.64 -1.43
C SER A 340 26.20 11.70 -0.03
N VAL A 341 25.80 10.79 0.87
CA VAL A 341 26.25 10.74 2.27
C VAL A 341 27.14 9.52 2.58
N GLY A 342 27.43 8.68 1.57
CA GLY A 342 28.43 7.62 1.66
C GLY A 342 28.06 6.44 2.56
N ILE A 343 26.74 6.15 2.74
CA ILE A 343 26.23 5.03 3.54
C ILE A 343 25.34 4.14 2.69
N THR A 344 25.25 2.85 3.00
CA THR A 344 24.37 1.92 2.31
C THR A 344 22.94 1.94 2.88
N GLY A 345 21.97 1.51 2.06
CA GLY A 345 20.57 1.35 2.52
C GLY A 345 20.46 0.38 3.69
N LYS A 346 21.22 -0.73 3.66
CA LYS A 346 21.26 -1.71 4.75
C LYS A 346 21.75 -1.13 6.06
N GLU A 347 22.79 -0.31 6.00
CA GLU A 347 23.36 0.30 7.19
C GLU A 347 22.41 1.36 7.78
N LEU A 348 21.82 2.21 6.93
CA LEU A 348 20.87 3.20 7.43
C LEU A 348 19.59 2.53 7.98
N GLU A 349 19.05 1.49 7.33
CA GLU A 349 17.92 0.70 7.84
C GLU A 349 18.22 0.17 9.26
N HIS A 350 19.42 -0.37 9.48
CA HIS A 350 19.85 -0.89 10.78
C HIS A 350 19.96 0.22 11.86
N ARG A 351 20.62 1.34 11.53
CA ARG A 351 20.75 2.47 12.46
C ARG A 351 19.43 3.10 12.85
N LEU A 352 18.50 3.21 11.88
CA LEU A 352 17.14 3.70 12.12
C LEU A 352 16.38 2.78 13.08
N ASP A 353 16.47 1.45 12.88
CA ASP A 353 15.82 0.47 13.75
C ASP A 353 16.35 0.55 15.20
N GLU A 354 17.65 0.74 15.38
CA GLU A 354 18.26 0.92 16.70
C GLU A 354 17.76 2.15 17.48
N VAL A 355 17.22 3.14 16.79
CA VAL A 355 16.67 4.37 17.39
C VAL A 355 15.14 4.45 17.29
N HIS A 356 14.48 3.31 17.05
CA HIS A 356 13.02 3.19 16.97
C HIS A 356 12.38 3.96 15.80
N ILE A 357 13.05 4.03 14.66
CA ILE A 357 12.50 4.50 13.39
C ILE A 357 12.49 3.32 12.42
N THR A 358 11.29 2.87 12.00
CA THR A 358 11.14 1.73 11.12
C THR A 358 11.08 2.19 9.67
N ALA A 359 12.02 1.73 8.84
CA ALA A 359 12.08 2.00 7.41
C ALA A 359 12.57 0.76 6.66
N ASN A 360 12.60 0.77 5.33
CA ASN A 360 13.17 -0.33 4.58
C ASN A 360 14.20 0.15 3.56
N LYS A 361 15.33 -0.57 3.47
CA LYS A 361 16.26 -0.41 2.35
C LYS A 361 15.55 -0.68 1.02
N ASN A 362 15.97 0.02 -0.01
CA ASN A 362 15.40 -0.09 -1.35
C ASN A 362 16.46 0.22 -2.41
N SER A 363 16.47 -0.56 -3.49
CA SER A 363 17.32 -0.20 -4.64
C SER A 363 16.87 1.14 -5.24
N ILE A 364 17.83 1.86 -5.79
CA ILE A 364 17.60 3.08 -6.58
C ILE A 364 17.90 2.82 -8.04
N PRO A 365 17.41 3.64 -8.98
CA PRO A 365 17.79 3.51 -10.40
C PRO A 365 19.32 3.52 -10.57
N ASN A 366 19.83 2.57 -11.38
CA ASN A 366 21.27 2.37 -11.59
C ASN A 366 22.05 2.13 -10.29
N ASP A 367 21.46 1.40 -9.35
CA ASP A 367 22.08 1.09 -8.06
C ASP A 367 23.37 0.29 -8.25
N PRO A 368 24.54 0.78 -7.76
CA PRO A 368 25.79 0.04 -7.83
C PRO A 368 25.86 -1.13 -6.84
N GLU A 369 24.98 -1.13 -5.84
CA GLU A 369 24.97 -2.15 -4.79
C GLU A 369 24.07 -3.34 -5.13
N LYS A 370 24.32 -4.48 -4.49
CA LYS A 370 23.48 -5.66 -4.62
C LYS A 370 22.12 -5.45 -3.93
N PRO A 371 21.04 -6.17 -4.36
CA PRO A 371 19.69 -6.00 -3.80
C PRO A 371 19.56 -6.18 -2.28
N PHE A 372 20.47 -6.90 -1.62
CA PHE A 372 20.48 -7.09 -0.15
C PHE A 372 21.25 -6.00 0.60
N VAL A 373 21.94 -5.10 -0.09
CA VAL A 373 22.71 -3.97 0.46
C VAL A 373 22.01 -2.66 0.13
N THR A 374 21.79 -2.39 -1.15
CA THR A 374 21.18 -1.20 -1.74
C THR A 374 21.88 0.11 -1.42
N SER A 375 21.70 1.12 -2.27
CA SER A 375 22.17 2.48 -2.04
C SER A 375 21.05 3.43 -1.60
N GLY A 376 19.85 2.90 -1.35
CA GLY A 376 18.70 3.72 -0.98
C GLY A 376 17.87 3.16 0.17
N VAL A 377 16.99 4.02 0.66
CA VAL A 377 15.94 3.72 1.63
C VAL A 377 14.64 4.32 1.13
N ARG A 378 13.54 3.55 1.21
CA ARG A 378 12.20 4.05 0.94
C ARG A 378 11.55 4.51 2.23
N LEU A 379 11.01 5.73 2.22
CA LEU A 379 10.27 6.32 3.32
C LEU A 379 8.85 6.66 2.89
N GLY A 380 7.91 6.60 3.82
CA GLY A 380 6.52 6.99 3.58
C GLY A 380 5.85 7.52 4.84
N THR A 381 4.79 8.26 4.67
CA THR A 381 4.13 9.01 5.74
C THR A 381 2.73 8.53 6.15
N PRO A 382 2.12 7.48 5.57
CA PRO A 382 0.74 7.10 5.94
C PRO A 382 0.56 6.76 7.42
N ALA A 383 1.45 5.93 7.99
CA ALA A 383 1.34 5.47 9.37
C ALA A 383 1.56 6.60 10.40
N VAL A 384 2.59 7.42 10.23
CA VAL A 384 2.85 8.56 11.11
C VAL A 384 1.74 9.62 11.01
N THR A 385 1.16 9.81 9.82
CA THR A 385 0.01 10.71 9.64
C THR A 385 -1.25 10.16 10.32
N THR A 386 -1.50 8.85 10.24
CA THR A 386 -2.60 8.22 11.00
C THR A 386 -2.38 8.36 12.49
N ARG A 387 -1.14 8.27 12.97
CA ARG A 387 -0.78 8.47 14.37
C ARG A 387 -1.04 9.91 14.86
N GLY A 388 -1.15 10.88 13.94
CA GLY A 388 -1.47 12.27 14.27
C GLY A 388 -0.37 13.28 14.00
N LEU A 389 0.80 12.86 13.49
CA LEU A 389 1.90 13.78 13.18
C LEU A 389 1.50 14.72 12.02
N GLY A 390 1.98 15.94 12.11
CA GLY A 390 1.79 17.00 11.10
C GLY A 390 3.10 17.42 10.44
N VAL A 391 3.00 18.40 9.53
CA VAL A 391 4.15 18.94 8.78
C VAL A 391 5.23 19.51 9.70
N GLU A 392 4.84 20.02 10.86
CA GLU A 392 5.72 20.58 11.89
C GLU A 392 6.66 19.55 12.51
N ASP A 393 6.28 18.26 12.51
CA ASP A 393 7.11 17.18 13.05
C ASP A 393 8.11 16.64 12.01
N MET A 394 7.87 16.89 10.71
CA MET A 394 8.61 16.27 9.60
C MET A 394 10.06 16.77 9.51
N ASP A 395 10.33 18.03 9.84
CA ASP A 395 11.71 18.56 9.85
C ASP A 395 12.56 17.88 10.94
N LYS A 396 11.93 17.58 12.09
CA LYS A 396 12.62 16.84 13.18
C LYS A 396 12.91 15.38 12.79
N ILE A 397 11.99 14.73 12.11
CA ILE A 397 12.21 13.37 11.59
C ILE A 397 13.31 13.38 10.52
N ALA A 398 13.33 14.39 9.64
CA ALA A 398 14.40 14.55 8.64
C ALA A 398 15.78 14.77 9.32
N GLU A 399 15.83 15.52 10.40
CA GLU A 399 17.05 15.69 11.23
C GLU A 399 17.53 14.34 11.78
N PHE A 400 16.63 13.55 12.36
CA PHE A 400 16.99 12.23 12.91
C PHE A 400 17.54 11.29 11.84
N ILE A 401 16.89 11.23 10.66
CA ILE A 401 17.36 10.40 9.54
C ILE A 401 18.75 10.87 9.07
N TYR A 402 18.95 12.18 8.94
CA TYR A 402 20.24 12.76 8.56
C TYR A 402 21.36 12.42 9.57
N LEU A 403 21.08 12.56 10.87
CA LEU A 403 22.04 12.23 11.93
C LEU A 403 22.33 10.71 11.99
N CYS A 404 21.32 9.87 11.74
CA CYS A 404 21.55 8.43 11.58
C CYS A 404 22.49 8.12 10.41
N ALA A 405 22.42 8.87 9.32
CA ALA A 405 23.29 8.67 8.16
C ALA A 405 24.72 9.19 8.39
N THR A 406 24.92 10.31 9.13
CA THR A 406 26.17 11.09 9.13
C THR A 406 26.93 11.10 10.46
N ASP A 407 26.24 10.99 11.61
CA ASP A 407 26.84 11.13 12.94
C ASP A 407 26.19 10.23 14.00
N PHE A 408 25.88 8.99 13.62
CA PHE A 408 25.06 8.06 14.40
C PHE A 408 25.59 7.85 15.82
N GLU A 409 26.87 7.52 15.98
CA GLU A 409 27.45 7.13 17.27
C GLU A 409 27.37 8.26 18.32
N ASN A 410 27.51 9.51 17.89
CA ASN A 410 27.45 10.66 18.79
C ASN A 410 25.99 11.09 19.06
N GLN A 411 25.05 10.80 18.17
CA GLN A 411 23.67 11.32 18.22
C GLN A 411 22.64 10.28 18.61
N LYS A 412 23.01 9.01 18.75
CA LYS A 412 22.10 7.89 19.00
C LYS A 412 21.12 8.14 20.14
N GLU A 413 21.64 8.56 21.32
CA GLU A 413 20.78 8.81 22.49
C GLU A 413 19.88 10.05 22.32
N TYR A 414 20.37 11.07 21.64
CA TYR A 414 19.57 12.25 21.32
C TYR A 414 18.40 11.87 20.41
N ILE A 415 18.64 11.06 19.37
CA ILE A 415 17.60 10.58 18.45
C ILE A 415 16.58 9.71 19.19
N LYS A 416 17.02 8.73 19.98
CA LYS A 416 16.14 7.87 20.78
C LYS A 416 15.20 8.67 21.69
N ASN A 417 15.75 9.63 22.40
CA ASN A 417 14.94 10.47 23.29
C ASN A 417 13.93 11.31 22.50
N GLY A 418 14.33 11.88 21.37
CA GLY A 418 13.43 12.64 20.52
C GLY A 418 12.33 11.80 19.89
N VAL A 419 12.61 10.56 19.46
CA VAL A 419 11.60 9.61 19.00
C VAL A 419 10.62 9.27 20.13
N ALA A 420 11.10 9.00 21.32
CA ALA A 420 10.27 8.72 22.49
C ALA A 420 9.34 9.90 22.84
N GLU A 421 9.84 11.14 22.77
CA GLU A 421 9.04 12.36 22.98
C GLU A 421 7.93 12.49 21.94
N ILE A 422 8.24 12.27 20.65
CA ILE A 422 7.23 12.30 19.58
C ILE A 422 6.19 11.20 19.82
N CYS A 423 6.61 9.97 20.12
CA CYS A 423 5.69 8.86 20.39
C CYS A 423 4.79 9.12 21.60
N LYS A 424 5.28 9.79 22.62
CA LYS A 424 4.50 10.21 23.79
C LYS A 424 3.53 11.36 23.47
N LYS A 425 3.90 12.29 22.58
CA LYS A 425 3.03 13.40 22.12
C LYS A 425 1.85 12.86 21.31
N TYR A 426 2.05 11.79 20.57
CA TYR A 426 1.05 11.14 19.71
C TYR A 426 0.86 9.68 20.12
N PRO A 427 0.14 9.41 21.22
CA PRO A 427 -0.08 8.04 21.71
C PRO A 427 -0.91 7.23 20.70
N LEU A 428 -0.64 5.92 20.66
CA LEU A 428 -1.32 5.00 19.76
C LEU A 428 -2.14 3.97 20.53
N TYR A 429 -3.44 3.88 20.28
CA TYR A 429 -4.36 2.90 20.89
C TYR A 429 -4.37 2.96 22.43
N GLU A 430 -4.40 4.16 22.99
CA GLU A 430 -4.53 4.41 24.44
C GLU A 430 -5.95 4.78 24.86
#